data_d7b12a0a1de9dc0033d1c8b0228ae1eb
#
_entry.id   d7b12a0a1de9dc0033d1c8b0228ae1eb
#
_cell.length_a   1.000
_cell.length_b   1.000
_cell.length_c   1.000
_cell.angle_alpha   90.00
_cell.angle_beta   90.00
_cell.angle_gamma   90.00
#
_symmetry.space_group_name_H-M   'P 1'
#
loop_
_entity.id
_entity.type
_entity.pdbx_description
1 polymer ?
#
loop_
_entity_poly.entity_id
_entity_poly.type
_entity_poly.pdbx_seq_one_letter_code
_entity_poly.pdbx_strand_id
1 'polypeptide(L)'
;MEENKTSAPVTTPRVVIVYCTQCRWMLRAAYFAQELLSTFGLAIGEIALVPATGGIFNVTLTYKPTPALRSDEKAEDSTYPGDEVRTVLLWDRKAEGGFPETKVLKQRVRDHIEPQKDLGHSDVGGKKGKAQSETAVNEESKDDGIEKGQKKLED
;
A
#
# COMPACT_ATOMS: atom_id res chain seq x y z
N MET A 1 19.88 38.91 -12.01
CA MET A 1 19.77 37.55 -12.59
C MET A 1 18.76 36.81 -11.75
N GLU A 2 17.54 36.70 -12.26
CA GLU A 2 16.52 35.88 -11.60
C GLU A 2 16.86 34.42 -11.85
N GLU A 3 17.21 33.71 -10.80
CA GLU A 3 17.34 32.26 -10.86
C GLU A 3 15.94 31.68 -11.11
N ASN A 4 15.69 31.33 -12.36
CA ASN A 4 14.51 30.57 -12.75
C ASN A 4 14.62 29.19 -12.10
N LYS A 5 14.09 29.08 -10.88
CA LYS A 5 14.02 27.84 -10.13
C LYS A 5 13.00 26.94 -10.79
N THR A 6 13.39 26.32 -11.89
CA THR A 6 12.61 25.30 -12.54
C THR A 6 12.60 24.09 -11.60
N SER A 7 11.62 24.07 -10.69
CA SER A 7 11.38 22.85 -9.91
C SER A 7 10.93 21.76 -10.89
N ALA A 8 11.60 20.64 -10.85
CA ALA A 8 11.19 19.47 -11.62
C ALA A 8 9.71 19.16 -11.32
N PRO A 9 8.92 18.80 -12.33
CA PRO A 9 7.52 18.51 -12.13
C PRO A 9 7.35 17.35 -11.14
N VAL A 10 6.62 17.60 -10.06
CA VAL A 10 6.31 16.60 -9.04
C VAL A 10 5.15 15.75 -9.55
N THR A 11 5.34 14.44 -9.59
CA THR A 11 4.30 13.51 -10.03
C THR A 11 3.39 13.13 -8.86
N THR A 12 2.12 13.50 -8.96
CA THR A 12 1.11 13.16 -7.95
C THR A 12 0.28 11.93 -8.35
N PRO A 13 -0.23 11.14 -7.40
CA PRO A 13 -0.04 11.21 -5.95
C PRO A 13 1.41 11.00 -5.52
N ARG A 14 1.89 11.83 -4.59
CA ARG A 14 3.25 11.78 -4.08
C ARG A 14 3.29 11.45 -2.61
N VAL A 15 4.02 10.41 -2.24
CA VAL A 15 4.30 10.08 -0.84
C VAL A 15 5.69 10.59 -0.48
N VAL A 16 5.82 11.24 0.67
CA VAL A 16 7.11 11.68 1.21
C VAL A 16 7.32 11.00 2.56
N ILE A 17 8.43 10.31 2.71
CA ILE A 17 8.86 9.71 3.96
C ILE A 17 10.09 10.45 4.46
N VAL A 18 9.90 11.26 5.50
CA VAL A 18 11.00 11.95 6.19
C VAL A 18 11.52 11.03 7.28
N TYR A 19 12.81 10.77 7.32
CA TYR A 19 13.40 9.83 8.27
C TYR A 19 14.68 10.36 8.93
N CYS A 20 14.91 9.96 10.16
CA CYS A 20 16.12 10.32 10.90
C CYS A 20 17.33 9.48 10.44
N THR A 21 18.38 10.15 9.95
CA THR A 21 19.63 9.53 9.51
C THR A 21 20.47 9.04 10.67
N GLN A 22 20.58 9.83 11.74
CA GLN A 22 21.31 9.47 12.95
C GLN A 22 20.75 8.22 13.63
N CYS A 23 19.43 8.01 13.52
CA CYS A 23 18.74 6.83 14.04
C CYS A 23 18.85 5.62 13.10
N ARG A 24 19.48 5.75 11.95
CA ARG A 24 19.62 4.71 10.91
C ARG A 24 18.30 4.16 10.39
N TRP A 25 17.27 5.03 10.26
CA TRP A 25 15.93 4.61 9.83
C TRP A 25 15.73 4.59 8.31
N MET A 26 16.79 4.76 7.52
CA MET A 26 16.70 4.72 6.06
C MET A 26 16.12 3.40 5.53
N LEU A 27 16.61 2.25 6.02
CA LEU A 27 16.12 0.95 5.59
C LEU A 27 14.62 0.78 5.91
N ARG A 28 14.18 1.31 7.04
CA ARG A 28 12.77 1.29 7.41
C ARG A 28 11.93 2.16 6.48
N ALA A 29 12.42 3.35 6.14
CA ALA A 29 11.75 4.23 5.18
C ALA A 29 11.67 3.59 3.79
N ALA A 30 12.78 2.99 3.34
CA ALA A 30 12.82 2.25 2.08
C ALA A 30 11.88 1.04 2.06
N TYR A 31 11.77 0.32 3.17
CA TYR A 31 10.83 -0.79 3.30
C TYR A 31 9.38 -0.33 3.10
N PHE A 32 8.95 0.73 3.79
CA PHE A 32 7.59 1.27 3.59
C PHE A 32 7.37 1.77 2.17
N ALA A 33 8.35 2.42 1.56
CA ALA A 33 8.26 2.86 0.16
C ALA A 33 8.05 1.66 -0.78
N GLN A 34 8.83 0.60 -0.62
CA GLN A 34 8.69 -0.63 -1.41
C GLN A 34 7.31 -1.26 -1.22
N GLU A 35 6.83 -1.36 0.02
CA GLU A 35 5.52 -1.94 0.33
C GLU A 35 4.37 -1.14 -0.31
N LEU A 36 4.45 0.19 -0.28
CA LEU A 36 3.45 1.05 -0.91
C LEU A 36 3.49 0.93 -2.44
N LEU A 37 4.67 1.00 -3.05
CA LEU A 37 4.81 0.86 -4.50
C LEU A 37 4.38 -0.52 -5.00
N SER A 38 4.67 -1.58 -4.26
CA SER A 38 4.23 -2.94 -4.59
C SER A 38 2.71 -3.10 -4.52
N THR A 39 2.06 -2.36 -3.62
CA THR A 39 0.61 -2.43 -3.43
C THR A 39 -0.17 -1.57 -4.42
N PHE A 40 0.29 -0.35 -4.65
CA PHE A 40 -0.45 0.65 -5.44
C PHE A 40 0.08 0.81 -6.86
N GLY A 41 1.30 0.35 -7.15
CA GLY A 41 1.88 0.43 -8.48
C GLY A 41 1.82 1.84 -9.07
N LEU A 42 1.24 1.97 -10.24
CA LEU A 42 1.11 3.25 -10.96
C LEU A 42 0.09 4.24 -10.36
N ALA A 43 -0.70 3.82 -9.37
CA ALA A 43 -1.60 4.73 -8.65
C ALA A 43 -0.83 5.72 -7.76
N ILE A 44 0.42 5.42 -7.42
CA ILE A 44 1.35 6.37 -6.80
C ILE A 44 2.30 6.88 -7.88
N GLY A 45 2.37 8.19 -8.06
CA GLY A 45 3.25 8.81 -9.04
C GLY A 45 4.72 8.76 -8.62
N GLU A 46 5.02 9.06 -7.35
CA GLU A 46 6.36 8.96 -6.80
C GLU A 46 6.38 8.78 -5.28
N ILE A 47 7.46 8.21 -4.77
CA ILE A 47 7.78 8.20 -3.33
C ILE A 47 9.16 8.80 -3.12
N ALA A 48 9.25 9.83 -2.29
CA ALA A 48 10.50 10.47 -1.91
C ALA A 48 10.94 10.05 -0.51
N LEU A 49 12.20 9.69 -0.36
CA LEU A 49 12.85 9.46 0.93
C LEU A 49 13.67 10.68 1.29
N VAL A 50 13.30 11.38 2.35
CA VAL A 50 13.90 12.65 2.73
C VAL A 50 14.68 12.48 4.04
N PRO A 51 16.02 12.63 4.00
CA PRO A 51 16.85 12.52 5.19
C PRO A 51 16.64 13.73 6.11
N ALA A 52 16.58 13.46 7.41
CA ALA A 52 16.48 14.46 8.47
C ALA A 52 17.25 14.03 9.71
N THR A 53 17.16 14.79 10.77
CA THR A 53 17.74 14.50 12.09
C THR A 53 16.69 14.68 13.20
N GLY A 54 17.02 14.36 14.45
CA GLY A 54 16.16 14.62 15.60
C GLY A 54 15.08 13.58 15.84
N GLY A 55 15.28 12.34 15.40
CA GLY A 55 14.35 11.24 15.68
C GLY A 55 13.00 11.36 14.96
N ILE A 56 12.98 12.03 13.80
CA ILE A 56 11.79 12.24 13.00
C ILE A 56 11.52 11.03 12.10
N PHE A 57 10.27 10.61 12.03
CA PHE A 57 9.76 9.71 11.01
C PHE A 57 8.31 10.08 10.71
N ASN A 58 8.12 10.73 9.57
CA ASN A 58 6.82 11.22 9.11
C ASN A 58 6.54 10.72 7.71
N VAL A 59 5.27 10.41 7.44
CA VAL A 59 4.78 10.05 6.11
C VAL A 59 3.68 11.03 5.72
N THR A 60 3.86 11.72 4.62
CA THR A 60 2.87 12.63 4.05
C THR A 60 2.47 12.20 2.65
N LEU A 61 1.23 12.47 2.29
CA LEU A 61 0.68 12.22 0.96
C LEU A 61 0.19 13.52 0.37
N THR A 62 0.65 13.83 -0.84
CA THR A 62 0.18 14.92 -1.68
C THR A 62 -0.56 14.34 -2.88
N TYR A 63 -1.82 14.70 -3.07
CA TYR A 63 -2.67 14.12 -4.10
C TYR A 63 -3.72 15.13 -4.60
N LYS A 64 -4.29 14.82 -5.76
CA LYS A 64 -5.45 15.55 -6.29
C LYS A 64 -6.71 14.75 -5.97
N PRO A 65 -7.65 15.29 -5.18
CA PRO A 65 -8.90 14.58 -4.90
C PRO A 65 -9.69 14.35 -6.18
N THR A 66 -10.13 13.11 -6.37
CA THR A 66 -11.08 12.83 -7.45
C THR A 66 -12.47 13.36 -7.09
N PRO A 67 -13.33 13.70 -8.08
CA PRO A 67 -14.68 14.20 -7.81
C PRO A 67 -15.52 13.29 -6.90
N ALA A 68 -15.26 11.99 -6.91
CA ALA A 68 -15.94 11.01 -6.06
C ALA A 68 -15.59 11.16 -4.55
N LEU A 69 -14.49 11.82 -4.21
CA LEU A 69 -14.03 12.05 -2.84
C LEU A 69 -14.42 13.43 -2.28
N ARG A 70 -15.16 14.22 -3.05
CA ARG A 70 -15.52 15.60 -2.69
C ARG A 70 -16.84 15.73 -1.94
N SER A 71 -17.44 14.64 -1.48
CA SER A 71 -18.83 14.63 -0.99
C SER A 71 -19.09 15.31 0.35
N ASP A 72 -18.11 15.78 1.12
CA ASP A 72 -18.34 16.19 2.49
C ASP A 72 -17.76 17.54 2.93
N GLU A 73 -17.30 18.41 2.03
CA GLU A 73 -16.95 19.78 2.43
C GLU A 73 -17.53 20.84 1.47
N LYS A 74 -18.27 21.73 2.08
CA LYS A 74 -18.95 22.89 1.55
C LYS A 74 -18.09 23.62 0.51
N ALA A 75 -18.48 23.52 -0.74
CA ALA A 75 -17.90 24.28 -1.83
C ALA A 75 -18.37 25.75 -1.70
N GLU A 76 -17.61 26.56 -1.00
CA GLU A 76 -17.73 28.00 -1.09
C GLU A 76 -16.43 28.55 -1.67
N ASP A 77 -16.57 29.07 -2.88
CA ASP A 77 -15.59 29.85 -3.64
C ASP A 77 -14.31 29.12 -4.11
N SER A 78 -14.45 28.27 -5.12
CA SER A 78 -13.31 27.89 -5.95
C SER A 78 -13.63 28.10 -7.44
N THR A 79 -13.07 29.15 -7.99
CA THR A 79 -13.24 29.58 -9.39
C THR A 79 -12.58 28.62 -10.42
N TYR A 80 -11.88 27.58 -9.96
CA TYR A 80 -11.26 26.56 -10.83
C TYR A 80 -11.51 25.15 -10.29
N PRO A 81 -12.50 24.43 -10.81
CA PRO A 81 -12.75 23.05 -10.44
C PRO A 81 -11.76 22.12 -11.17
N GLY A 82 -10.67 21.74 -10.54
CA GLY A 82 -9.88 20.66 -11.09
C GLY A 82 -8.41 20.53 -10.68
N ASP A 83 -7.81 21.52 -10.07
CA ASP A 83 -6.35 21.50 -9.83
C ASP A 83 -5.93 21.65 -8.35
N GLU A 84 -6.85 21.48 -7.42
CA GLU A 84 -6.54 21.56 -6.00
C GLU A 84 -5.72 20.35 -5.54
N VAL A 85 -4.45 20.61 -5.24
CA VAL A 85 -3.55 19.61 -4.65
C VAL A 85 -3.70 19.65 -3.13
N ARG A 86 -3.97 18.51 -2.51
CA ARG A 86 -4.06 18.35 -1.05
C ARG A 86 -2.86 17.61 -0.50
N THR A 87 -2.39 18.07 0.65
CA THR A 87 -1.34 17.38 1.39
C THR A 87 -1.87 16.96 2.75
N VAL A 88 -1.74 15.69 3.07
CA VAL A 88 -2.19 15.08 4.32
C VAL A 88 -1.04 14.37 5.02
N LEU A 89 -0.96 14.54 6.36
CA LEU A 89 -0.05 13.76 7.19
C LEU A 89 -0.66 12.38 7.44
N LEU A 90 -0.05 11.34 6.90
CA LEU A 90 -0.52 9.96 7.11
C LEU A 90 0.01 9.35 8.40
N TRP A 91 1.22 9.72 8.81
CA TRP A 91 1.85 9.18 10.00
C TRP A 91 2.88 10.13 10.59
N ASP A 92 2.87 10.26 11.91
CA ASP A 92 3.94 10.89 12.68
C ASP A 92 4.32 9.97 13.84
N ARG A 93 5.57 9.50 13.82
CA ARG A 93 6.08 8.54 14.82
C ARG A 93 5.97 9.07 16.25
N LYS A 94 6.19 10.38 16.46
CA LYS A 94 6.12 10.96 17.79
C LYS A 94 4.69 11.05 18.31
N ALA A 95 3.77 11.46 17.45
CA ALA A 95 2.35 11.56 17.79
C ALA A 95 1.69 10.19 17.99
N GLU A 96 2.05 9.21 17.15
CA GLU A 96 1.45 7.87 17.16
C GLU A 96 2.17 6.90 18.13
N GLY A 97 3.28 7.33 18.75
CA GLY A 97 4.02 6.54 19.72
C GLY A 97 4.90 5.42 19.13
N GLY A 98 5.12 5.41 17.82
CA GLY A 98 5.94 4.38 17.16
C GLY A 98 5.86 4.40 15.65
N PHE A 99 6.39 3.37 15.02
CA PHE A 99 6.34 3.20 13.56
C PHE A 99 5.00 2.63 13.12
N PRO A 100 4.54 2.94 11.90
CA PRO A 100 3.31 2.37 11.38
C PRO A 100 3.46 0.85 11.15
N GLU A 101 2.37 0.14 11.33
CA GLU A 101 2.23 -1.16 10.68
C GLU A 101 2.01 -0.94 9.18
N THR A 102 2.63 -1.78 8.36
CA THR A 102 2.49 -1.72 6.90
C THR A 102 1.03 -1.73 6.46
N LYS A 103 0.23 -2.57 7.10
CA LYS A 103 -1.22 -2.66 6.89
C LYS A 103 -1.93 -1.33 7.10
N VAL A 104 -1.67 -0.67 8.23
CA VAL A 104 -2.31 0.61 8.57
C VAL A 104 -1.89 1.71 7.60
N LEU A 105 -0.61 1.75 7.23
CA LEU A 105 -0.12 2.74 6.28
C LEU A 105 -0.75 2.55 4.89
N LYS A 106 -0.88 1.31 4.41
CA LYS A 106 -1.57 0.99 3.16
C LYS A 106 -3.03 1.43 3.18
N GLN A 107 -3.74 1.19 4.27
CA GLN A 107 -5.13 1.64 4.42
C GLN A 107 -5.25 3.17 4.36
N ARG A 108 -4.40 3.89 5.08
CA ARG A 108 -4.41 5.36 5.08
C ARG A 108 -4.11 5.94 3.70
N VAL A 109 -3.19 5.36 2.94
CA VAL A 109 -2.94 5.76 1.54
C VAL A 109 -4.14 5.48 0.66
N ARG A 110 -4.67 4.24 0.71
CA ARG A 110 -5.83 3.83 -0.08
C ARG A 110 -7.01 4.77 0.08
N ASP A 111 -7.34 5.13 1.32
CA ASP A 111 -8.51 5.95 1.64
C ASP A 111 -8.48 7.33 0.94
N HIS A 112 -7.29 7.80 0.57
CA HIS A 112 -7.11 9.07 -0.12
C HIS A 112 -6.98 8.95 -1.64
N ILE A 113 -6.43 7.85 -2.18
CA ILE A 113 -6.14 7.74 -3.62
C ILE A 113 -7.05 6.74 -4.34
N GLU A 114 -7.41 5.64 -3.69
CA GLU A 114 -8.25 4.58 -4.27
C GLU A 114 -9.21 3.97 -3.22
N PRO A 115 -10.20 4.71 -2.70
CA PRO A 115 -11.03 4.26 -1.58
C PRO A 115 -11.78 2.95 -1.83
N GLN A 116 -12.00 2.60 -3.09
CA GLN A 116 -12.69 1.38 -3.48
C GLN A 116 -11.76 0.17 -3.65
N LYS A 117 -10.45 0.37 -3.52
CA LYS A 117 -9.47 -0.71 -3.66
C LYS A 117 -9.52 -1.66 -2.48
N ASP A 118 -9.71 -2.93 -2.77
CA ASP A 118 -9.56 -4.00 -1.78
C ASP A 118 -8.06 -4.28 -1.56
N LEU A 119 -7.64 -4.23 -0.32
CA LEU A 119 -6.27 -4.55 0.10
C LEU A 119 -6.13 -5.99 0.60
N GLY A 120 -7.18 -6.80 0.47
CA GLY A 120 -7.20 -8.20 0.90
C GLY A 120 -6.91 -8.33 2.39
N HIS A 121 -5.81 -9.03 2.74
CA HIS A 121 -5.43 -9.21 4.15
C HIS A 121 -5.03 -7.92 4.88
N SER A 122 -4.81 -6.83 4.15
CA SER A 122 -4.50 -5.52 4.72
C SER A 122 -5.73 -4.71 5.07
N ASP A 123 -6.95 -5.17 4.76
CA ASP A 123 -8.17 -4.49 5.17
C ASP A 123 -8.60 -4.89 6.59
N VAL A 124 -9.04 -3.92 7.38
CA VAL A 124 -9.64 -4.15 8.68
C VAL A 124 -11.07 -4.63 8.46
N GLY A 125 -11.36 -5.86 8.88
CA GLY A 125 -12.68 -6.44 8.71
C GLY A 125 -12.97 -6.89 7.28
N GLY A 126 -11.95 -7.33 6.55
CA GLY A 126 -12.07 -7.80 5.18
C GLY A 126 -13.31 -8.65 4.97
N LYS A 127 -14.20 -8.19 4.12
CA LYS A 127 -15.24 -9.03 3.56
C LYS A 127 -14.52 -10.23 2.98
N LYS A 128 -14.73 -11.41 3.57
CA LYS A 128 -14.36 -12.67 2.94
C LYS A 128 -14.89 -12.60 1.52
N GLY A 129 -14.04 -12.31 0.58
CA GLY A 129 -14.34 -12.42 -0.82
C GLY A 129 -14.81 -13.84 -1.03
N LYS A 130 -16.08 -13.98 -1.40
CA LYS A 130 -16.68 -15.21 -1.81
C LYS A 130 -15.94 -15.64 -3.07
N ALA A 131 -14.88 -16.41 -2.90
CA ALA A 131 -14.26 -17.13 -3.98
C ALA A 131 -15.22 -18.21 -4.42
N GLN A 132 -15.98 -17.91 -5.44
CA GLN A 132 -16.57 -18.94 -6.29
C GLN A 132 -15.49 -19.34 -7.27
N SER A 133 -14.92 -20.47 -7.03
CA SER A 133 -14.35 -21.29 -8.08
C SER A 133 -14.80 -22.72 -7.81
N GLU A 134 -15.99 -22.99 -8.26
CA GLU A 134 -16.38 -24.34 -8.61
C GLU A 134 -15.68 -24.67 -9.93
N THR A 135 -14.71 -25.54 -9.83
CA THR A 135 -14.42 -26.50 -10.88
C THR A 135 -14.06 -27.79 -10.16
N ALA A 136 -15.09 -28.55 -9.90
CA ALA A 136 -14.98 -29.96 -9.65
C ALA A 136 -14.46 -30.60 -10.92
N VAL A 137 -13.28 -31.17 -10.87
CA VAL A 137 -12.88 -32.22 -11.78
C VAL A 137 -12.80 -33.49 -10.95
N ASN A 138 -13.84 -34.26 -11.14
CA ASN A 138 -13.99 -35.60 -10.72
C ASN A 138 -13.02 -36.45 -11.57
N GLU A 139 -12.02 -37.07 -10.98
CA GLU A 139 -11.33 -38.20 -11.55
C GLU A 139 -11.37 -39.33 -10.55
N GLU A 140 -12.32 -40.17 -10.82
CA GLU A 140 -12.42 -41.55 -10.43
C GLU A 140 -11.18 -42.33 -10.94
N SER A 141 -10.35 -42.83 -10.07
CA SER A 141 -9.38 -43.86 -10.41
C SER A 141 -9.68 -45.07 -9.59
N LYS A 142 -10.15 -46.01 -10.32
CA LYS A 142 -10.44 -47.39 -9.94
C LYS A 142 -9.28 -48.04 -9.22
N ASP A 143 -9.67 -48.63 -8.12
CA ASP A 143 -9.11 -49.80 -7.48
C ASP A 143 -8.89 -50.92 -8.51
N ASP A 144 -7.70 -51.51 -8.50
CA ASP A 144 -7.48 -52.86 -8.91
C ASP A 144 -6.39 -53.47 -8.03
N GLY A 145 -6.84 -54.27 -7.13
CA GLY A 145 -6.02 -55.13 -6.32
C GLY A 145 -5.45 -56.30 -7.14
N ILE A 146 -4.31 -56.73 -6.78
CA ILE A 146 -3.77 -58.12 -6.97
C ILE A 146 -2.77 -58.34 -5.84
N GLU A 147 -3.12 -59.02 -4.85
CA GLU A 147 -3.03 -60.43 -4.52
C GLU A 147 -1.59 -61.03 -4.51
N LYS A 148 -1.19 -61.33 -3.30
CA LYS A 148 -0.42 -62.48 -2.80
C LYS A 148 0.67 -63.08 -3.67
N GLY A 149 1.83 -63.19 -3.06
CA GLY A 149 2.86 -64.14 -3.39
C GLY A 149 3.84 -64.37 -2.24
N GLN A 150 3.42 -65.20 -1.29
CA GLN A 150 4.34 -65.87 -0.38
C GLN A 150 5.24 -66.83 -1.18
N LYS A 151 6.52 -66.77 -0.95
CA LYS A 151 7.33 -68.01 -1.03
C LYS A 151 8.52 -67.92 -0.08
N LYS A 152 8.42 -68.75 0.89
CA LYS A 152 9.37 -69.33 1.80
C LYS A 152 10.33 -70.28 1.02
N LEU A 153 11.60 -70.33 1.41
CA LEU A 153 12.55 -71.40 1.41
C LEU A 153 13.89 -70.83 1.88
N GLU A 154 14.40 -71.19 3.02
CA GLU A 154 15.13 -72.43 3.44
C GLU A 154 16.27 -72.76 2.48
N ASP A 155 17.44 -72.38 2.90
CA ASP A 155 18.59 -73.21 3.35
C ASP A 155 19.70 -72.26 3.75
#